data_95fb160cc987a42733670da820155ec4
#
_entry.id   95fb160cc987a42733670da820155ec4
#
_cell.length_a   1.000
_cell.length_b   1.000
_cell.length_c   1.000
_cell.angle_alpha   90.00
_cell.angle_beta   90.00
_cell.angle_gamma   90.00
#
_symmetry.space_group_name_H-M   'P 1'
#
loop_
_entity.id
_entity.type
_entity.pdbx_description
1 polymer ?
#
loop_
_entity_poly.entity_id
_entity_poly.type
_entity_poly.pdbx_seq_one_letter_code
_entity_poly.pdbx_strand_id
1 'polypeptide(L)'
;MIQIITGVIDAGKTSYLKRHYDKHRNGDGVISIKHMPEGKFVGYDLLHLKTGETIPFIREKGATPRDWKQIYEVGRYSFSMNGFAFAGNILDGIEEDPIYLDEIGPLEVFHNQGFHTFLMELIEKKEELFLGVRYSLLEDMIKKYINNKEMRVITV
;
A
#
# COMPACT_ATOMS: atom_id res chain seq x y z
N MET A 1 15.74 9.09 -0.34
CA MET A 1 15.68 8.23 0.87
C MET A 1 14.37 7.44 0.91
N ILE A 2 14.43 6.20 1.31
CA ILE A 2 13.25 5.37 1.53
C ILE A 2 12.83 5.50 2.99
N GLN A 3 11.59 5.90 3.23
CA GLN A 3 11.02 5.98 4.57
C GLN A 3 9.98 4.88 4.74
N ILE A 4 10.22 4.02 5.71
CA ILE A 4 9.35 2.89 6.02
C ILE A 4 8.53 3.25 7.26
N ILE A 5 7.23 3.33 7.09
CA ILE A 5 6.29 3.58 8.18
C ILE A 5 5.80 2.21 8.64
N THR A 6 6.10 1.86 9.86
CA THR A 6 5.78 0.55 10.41
C THR A 6 5.03 0.64 11.73
N GLY A 7 4.41 -0.44 12.10
CA GLY A 7 3.65 -0.58 13.35
C GLY A 7 2.81 -1.83 13.31
N VAL A 8 2.25 -2.20 14.46
CA VAL A 8 1.29 -3.30 14.54
C VAL A 8 -0.01 -2.94 13.81
N ILE A 9 -0.87 -3.92 13.61
CA ILE A 9 -2.19 -3.71 13.01
C ILE A 9 -2.91 -2.58 13.77
N ASP A 10 -3.52 -1.65 13.02
CA ASP A 10 -4.27 -0.50 13.55
C ASP A 10 -3.45 0.51 14.35
N ALA A 11 -2.12 0.48 14.24
CA ALA A 11 -1.26 1.45 14.94
C ALA A 11 -1.25 2.85 14.31
N GLY A 12 -1.76 3.01 13.07
CA GLY A 12 -1.88 4.32 12.43
C GLY A 12 -0.91 4.57 11.28
N LYS A 13 -0.40 3.53 10.63
CA LYS A 13 0.49 3.64 9.45
C LYS A 13 -0.16 4.45 8.33
N THR A 14 -1.36 4.04 7.93
CA THR A 14 -2.12 4.71 6.87
C THR A 14 -2.41 6.16 7.23
N SER A 15 -2.81 6.41 8.46
CA SER A 15 -3.06 7.78 8.95
C SER A 15 -1.79 8.65 8.91
N TYR A 16 -0.64 8.07 9.23
CA TYR A 16 0.63 8.78 9.12
C TYR A 16 0.91 9.20 7.68
N LEU A 17 0.81 8.25 6.73
CA LEU A 17 1.02 8.52 5.30
C LEU A 17 0.07 9.61 4.79
N LYS A 18 -1.20 9.52 5.15
CA LYS A 18 -2.22 10.50 4.75
C LYS A 18 -1.91 11.89 5.28
N ARG A 19 -1.60 12.00 6.59
CA ARG A 19 -1.26 13.29 7.21
C ARG A 19 0.00 13.88 6.60
N HIS A 20 1.01 13.06 6.33
CA HIS A 20 2.24 13.52 5.71
C HIS A 20 1.97 14.13 4.33
N TYR A 21 1.20 13.42 3.50
CA TYR A 21 0.79 13.93 2.19
C TYR A 21 -0.02 15.22 2.32
N ASP A 22 -1.02 15.26 3.19
CA ASP A 22 -1.89 16.43 3.36
C ASP A 22 -1.11 17.67 3.80
N LYS A 23 -0.08 17.49 4.59
CA LYS A 23 0.78 18.58 5.04
C LYS A 23 1.68 19.13 3.93
N HIS A 24 2.24 18.27 3.13
CA HIS A 24 3.26 18.66 2.14
C HIS A 24 2.71 18.86 0.73
N ARG A 25 1.69 18.12 0.36
CA ARG A 25 1.04 18.18 -0.97
C ARG A 25 1.99 17.99 -2.15
N ASN A 26 3.09 17.28 -1.95
CA ASN A 26 4.05 16.91 -2.97
C ASN A 26 3.95 15.43 -3.28
N GLY A 27 4.22 15.07 -4.55
CA GLY A 27 4.18 13.69 -4.97
C GLY A 27 2.77 13.13 -5.10
N ASP A 28 2.67 11.82 -5.08
CA ASP A 28 1.40 11.11 -5.19
C ASP A 28 1.55 9.67 -4.73
N GLY A 29 0.46 8.94 -4.73
CA GLY A 29 0.48 7.52 -4.39
C GLY A 29 -0.90 6.99 -4.02
N VAL A 30 -0.89 5.79 -3.47
CA VAL A 30 -2.09 5.10 -3.03
C VAL A 30 -1.93 4.62 -1.59
N ILE A 31 -2.98 4.76 -0.82
CA ILE A 31 -3.07 4.23 0.54
C ILE A 31 -4.32 3.39 0.69
N SER A 32 -4.31 2.51 1.70
CA SER A 32 -5.44 1.61 1.98
C SER A 32 -6.25 2.15 3.14
N ILE A 33 -7.51 2.46 2.89
CA ILE A 33 -8.43 2.94 3.92
C ILE A 33 -9.44 1.86 4.27
N LYS A 34 -9.81 1.78 5.55
CA LYS A 34 -10.78 0.77 6.00
C LYS A 34 -12.14 0.99 5.37
N HIS A 35 -12.73 -0.10 4.89
CA HIS A 35 -14.12 -0.13 4.44
C HIS A 35 -14.97 -0.70 5.56
N MET A 36 -15.85 0.11 6.13
CA MET A 36 -16.63 -0.22 7.32
C MET A 36 -18.11 0.11 7.15
N PRO A 37 -18.84 -0.64 6.28
CA PRO A 37 -20.28 -0.42 6.13
C PRO A 37 -20.99 -0.69 7.47
N GLU A 38 -21.85 0.25 7.87
CA GLU A 38 -22.60 0.17 9.13
C GLU A 38 -21.72 -0.07 10.38
N GLY A 39 -20.47 0.44 10.34
CA GLY A 39 -19.52 0.31 11.44
C GLY A 39 -18.81 -1.03 11.52
N LYS A 40 -19.08 -1.97 10.59
CA LYS A 40 -18.44 -3.28 10.55
C LYS A 40 -17.29 -3.30 9.55
N PHE A 41 -16.09 -3.66 9.99
CA PHE A 41 -14.92 -3.80 9.13
C PHE A 41 -15.07 -5.03 8.23
N VAL A 42 -14.97 -4.85 6.91
CA VAL A 42 -15.03 -5.94 5.93
C VAL A 42 -13.90 -5.88 4.90
N GLY A 43 -12.99 -4.96 5.00
CA GLY A 43 -11.86 -4.85 4.10
C GLY A 43 -11.31 -3.45 3.94
N TYR A 44 -10.64 -3.22 2.83
CA TYR A 44 -9.99 -1.93 2.52
C TYR A 44 -10.33 -1.47 1.12
N ASP A 45 -10.40 -0.15 0.95
CA ASP A 45 -10.41 0.51 -0.35
C ASP A 45 -9.05 1.14 -0.60
N LEU A 46 -8.64 1.26 -1.86
CA LEU A 46 -7.51 2.11 -2.23
C LEU A 46 -7.98 3.54 -2.41
N LEU A 47 -7.21 4.46 -1.87
CA LEU A 47 -7.41 5.90 -2.04
C LEU A 47 -6.24 6.47 -2.83
N HIS A 48 -6.55 7.14 -3.95
CA HIS A 48 -5.59 7.93 -4.69
C HIS A 48 -5.38 9.25 -3.94
N LEU A 49 -4.17 9.51 -3.46
CA LEU A 49 -3.91 10.67 -2.61
C LEU A 49 -4.22 12.00 -3.31
N LYS A 50 -3.80 12.13 -4.56
CA LYS A 50 -3.93 13.39 -5.30
C LYS A 50 -5.38 13.74 -5.66
N THR A 51 -6.18 12.77 -6.07
CA THR A 51 -7.54 13.01 -6.57
C THR A 51 -8.62 12.75 -5.52
N GLY A 52 -8.34 11.93 -4.53
CA GLY A 52 -9.35 11.45 -3.58
C GLY A 52 -10.22 10.32 -4.12
N GLU A 53 -9.98 9.84 -5.33
CA GLU A 53 -10.72 8.68 -5.86
C GLU A 53 -10.45 7.44 -5.05
N THR A 54 -11.48 6.61 -4.89
CA THR A 54 -11.38 5.33 -4.18
C THR A 54 -11.88 4.19 -5.05
N ILE A 55 -11.35 2.99 -4.79
CA ILE A 55 -11.80 1.75 -5.41
C ILE A 55 -11.77 0.63 -4.38
N PRO A 56 -12.74 -0.29 -4.36
CA PRO A 56 -12.67 -1.48 -3.53
C PRO A 56 -11.41 -2.29 -3.84
N PHE A 57 -10.67 -2.71 -2.83
CA PHE A 57 -9.38 -3.39 -3.02
C PHE A 57 -9.31 -4.74 -2.34
N ILE A 58 -9.55 -4.80 -1.04
CA ILE A 58 -9.48 -6.02 -0.24
C ILE A 58 -10.83 -6.21 0.45
N ARG A 59 -11.39 -7.42 0.38
CA ARG A 59 -12.64 -7.78 1.06
C ARG A 59 -12.53 -9.13 1.72
N GLU A 60 -13.21 -9.29 2.85
CA GLU A 60 -13.50 -10.61 3.36
C GLU A 60 -14.29 -11.38 2.31
N LYS A 61 -14.07 -12.69 2.19
CA LYS A 61 -14.65 -13.51 1.13
C LYS A 61 -16.18 -13.46 1.04
N GLY A 62 -16.87 -13.28 2.16
CA GLY A 62 -18.33 -13.14 2.18
C GLY A 62 -18.85 -11.73 1.91
N ALA A 63 -17.98 -10.75 1.73
CA ALA A 63 -18.34 -9.33 1.59
C ALA A 63 -17.88 -8.73 0.26
N THR A 64 -17.55 -9.54 -0.73
CA THR A 64 -17.12 -9.06 -2.04
C THR A 64 -18.27 -8.42 -2.81
N PRO A 65 -18.05 -7.28 -3.49
CA PRO A 65 -19.05 -6.69 -4.39
C PRO A 65 -19.43 -7.62 -5.53
N ARG A 66 -20.59 -7.34 -6.17
CA ARG A 66 -21.18 -8.19 -7.21
C ARG A 66 -20.26 -8.49 -8.39
N ASP A 67 -19.51 -7.51 -8.87
CA ASP A 67 -18.64 -7.63 -10.04
C ASP A 67 -17.16 -7.82 -9.64
N TRP A 68 -16.95 -8.41 -8.48
CA TRP A 68 -15.61 -8.62 -7.92
C TRP A 68 -14.81 -9.61 -8.77
N LYS A 69 -13.59 -9.22 -9.14
CA LYS A 69 -12.63 -10.08 -9.83
C LYS A 69 -11.44 -10.30 -8.92
N GLN A 70 -11.39 -11.47 -8.30
CA GLN A 70 -10.29 -11.84 -7.44
C GLN A 70 -9.04 -12.16 -8.26
N ILE A 71 -7.89 -11.61 -7.86
CA ILE A 71 -6.59 -11.98 -8.39
C ILE A 71 -5.76 -12.78 -7.38
N TYR A 72 -5.84 -12.43 -6.10
CA TYR A 72 -5.11 -13.10 -5.02
C TYR A 72 -6.03 -13.35 -3.84
N GLU A 73 -5.61 -14.31 -3.00
CA GLU A 73 -6.29 -14.67 -1.76
C GLU A 73 -5.24 -14.81 -0.66
N VAL A 74 -5.47 -14.15 0.49
CA VAL A 74 -4.62 -14.28 1.67
C VAL A 74 -5.52 -14.51 2.88
N GLY A 75 -5.47 -15.72 3.45
CA GLY A 75 -6.35 -16.10 4.55
C GLY A 75 -7.82 -15.94 4.14
N ARG A 76 -8.57 -15.16 4.92
CA ARG A 76 -9.98 -14.88 4.66
C ARG A 76 -10.23 -13.71 3.70
N TYR A 77 -9.18 -13.10 3.18
CA TYR A 77 -9.27 -11.90 2.35
C TYR A 77 -9.07 -12.21 0.87
N SER A 78 -9.88 -11.57 0.06
CA SER A 78 -9.82 -11.59 -1.40
C SER A 78 -9.33 -10.23 -1.90
N PHE A 79 -8.41 -10.25 -2.85
CA PHE A 79 -7.79 -9.05 -3.44
C PHE A 79 -8.31 -8.83 -4.85
N SER A 80 -8.72 -7.59 -5.14
CA SER A 80 -9.30 -7.19 -6.42
C SER A 80 -8.25 -6.98 -7.50
N MET A 81 -8.44 -7.61 -8.65
CA MET A 81 -7.66 -7.34 -9.85
C MET A 81 -7.80 -5.87 -10.28
N ASN A 82 -9.01 -5.32 -10.22
CA ASN A 82 -9.27 -3.94 -10.57
C ASN A 82 -8.56 -2.95 -9.63
N GLY A 83 -8.42 -3.32 -8.34
CA GLY A 83 -7.67 -2.52 -7.38
C GLY A 83 -6.20 -2.41 -7.75
N PHE A 84 -5.57 -3.51 -8.13
CA PHE A 84 -4.17 -3.48 -8.59
C PHE A 84 -4.01 -2.71 -9.91
N ALA A 85 -4.95 -2.84 -10.84
CA ALA A 85 -4.93 -2.08 -12.10
C ALA A 85 -5.04 -0.56 -11.83
N PHE A 86 -5.93 -0.16 -10.93
CA PHE A 86 -6.08 1.22 -10.49
C PHE A 86 -4.77 1.77 -9.91
N ALA A 87 -4.16 1.04 -8.99
CA ALA A 87 -2.89 1.44 -8.39
C ALA A 87 -1.77 1.51 -9.43
N GLY A 88 -1.69 0.54 -10.32
CA GLY A 88 -0.69 0.50 -11.39
C GLY A 88 -0.75 1.72 -12.30
N ASN A 89 -1.94 2.11 -12.71
CA ASN A 89 -2.13 3.28 -13.56
C ASN A 89 -1.67 4.57 -12.85
N ILE A 90 -1.93 4.68 -11.55
CA ILE A 90 -1.48 5.83 -10.76
C ILE A 90 0.05 5.81 -10.62
N LEU A 91 0.62 4.71 -10.17
CA LEU A 91 2.06 4.60 -9.90
C LEU A 91 2.91 4.80 -11.15
N ASP A 92 2.47 4.29 -12.30
CA ASP A 92 3.18 4.49 -13.57
C ASP A 92 3.18 5.94 -14.03
N GLY A 93 2.22 6.74 -13.62
CA GLY A 93 2.07 8.14 -14.03
C GLY A 93 2.72 9.16 -13.10
N ILE A 94 3.34 8.74 -11.99
CA ILE A 94 3.92 9.68 -11.03
C ILE A 94 5.28 10.16 -11.51
N GLU A 95 5.42 11.47 -11.69
CA GLU A 95 6.66 12.12 -12.12
C GLU A 95 7.40 12.80 -10.97
N GLU A 96 6.68 13.18 -9.90
CA GLU A 96 7.23 13.93 -8.77
C GLU A 96 7.38 13.06 -7.52
N ASP A 97 8.47 13.22 -6.82
CA ASP A 97 8.68 12.62 -5.49
C ASP A 97 7.98 13.46 -4.40
N PRO A 98 7.61 12.87 -3.27
CA PRO A 98 7.73 11.45 -2.93
C PRO A 98 6.60 10.60 -3.48
N ILE A 99 6.82 9.28 -3.52
CA ILE A 99 5.78 8.31 -3.84
C ILE A 99 5.34 7.59 -2.57
N TYR A 100 4.04 7.46 -2.41
CA TYR A 100 3.43 6.78 -1.26
C TYR A 100 2.84 5.45 -1.71
N LEU A 101 3.22 4.37 -1.04
CA LEU A 101 2.64 3.05 -1.27
C LEU A 101 2.40 2.35 0.07
N ASP A 102 1.15 2.09 0.36
CA ASP A 102 0.72 1.40 1.59
C ASP A 102 0.51 -0.10 1.32
N GLU A 103 0.34 -0.87 2.39
CA GLU A 103 -0.03 -2.29 2.34
C GLU A 103 1.02 -3.21 1.70
N ILE A 104 2.30 -2.96 1.94
CA ILE A 104 3.33 -3.94 1.64
C ILE A 104 3.18 -5.10 2.64
N GLY A 105 2.87 -6.28 2.14
CA GLY A 105 2.47 -7.41 2.97
C GLY A 105 2.99 -8.76 2.46
N PRO A 106 2.31 -9.87 2.87
CA PRO A 106 2.76 -11.22 2.53
C PRO A 106 2.85 -11.51 1.03
N LEU A 107 1.94 -10.93 0.22
CA LEU A 107 1.98 -11.11 -1.23
C LEU A 107 3.32 -10.68 -1.81
N GLU A 108 3.80 -9.51 -1.42
CA GLU A 108 5.07 -8.95 -1.88
C GLU A 108 6.26 -9.68 -1.28
N VAL A 109 6.28 -9.78 0.04
CA VAL A 109 7.44 -10.28 0.78
C VAL A 109 7.70 -11.76 0.55
N PHE A 110 6.66 -12.60 0.50
CA PHE A 110 6.80 -14.05 0.43
C PHE A 110 6.47 -14.68 -0.91
N HIS A 111 5.71 -14.00 -1.78
CA HIS A 111 5.17 -14.62 -3.00
C HIS A 111 5.52 -13.91 -4.30
N ASN A 112 6.22 -12.79 -4.27
CA ASN A 112 6.52 -11.98 -5.45
C ASN A 112 5.26 -11.59 -6.24
N GLN A 113 4.20 -11.31 -5.53
CA GLN A 113 2.87 -10.96 -6.06
C GLN A 113 2.45 -9.58 -5.58
N GLY A 114 1.23 -9.17 -5.89
CA GLY A 114 0.71 -7.89 -5.47
C GLY A 114 1.48 -6.72 -6.09
N PHE A 115 2.02 -5.86 -5.26
CA PHE A 115 2.80 -4.70 -5.69
C PHE A 115 4.28 -5.01 -5.94
N HIS A 116 4.68 -6.27 -5.90
CA HIS A 116 6.10 -6.65 -5.99
C HIS A 116 6.86 -5.97 -7.13
N THR A 117 6.35 -6.07 -8.37
CA THR A 117 7.01 -5.49 -9.54
C THR A 117 7.08 -3.97 -9.46
N PHE A 118 5.99 -3.31 -9.06
CA PHE A 118 5.97 -1.87 -8.86
C PHE A 118 6.96 -1.44 -7.78
N LEU A 119 6.98 -2.17 -6.65
CA LEU A 119 7.87 -1.86 -5.54
C LEU A 119 9.34 -1.94 -5.95
N MET A 120 9.73 -2.97 -6.69
CA MET A 120 11.08 -3.10 -7.21
C MET A 120 11.47 -1.93 -8.12
N GLU A 121 10.60 -1.55 -9.03
CA GLU A 121 10.83 -0.43 -9.94
C GLU A 121 10.93 0.90 -9.19
N LEU A 122 10.03 1.13 -8.23
CA LEU A 122 10.03 2.37 -7.45
C LEU A 122 11.31 2.52 -6.61
N ILE A 123 11.75 1.44 -5.97
CA ILE A 123 12.99 1.44 -5.17
C ILE A 123 14.21 1.73 -6.04
N GLU A 124 14.23 1.22 -7.26
CA GLU A 124 15.34 1.46 -8.19
C GLU A 124 15.36 2.88 -8.75
N LYS A 125 14.19 3.43 -9.12
CA LYS A 125 14.10 4.66 -9.92
C LYS A 125 13.82 5.94 -9.13
N LYS A 126 13.21 5.83 -7.93
CA LYS A 126 12.74 7.01 -7.19
C LYS A 126 13.65 7.36 -6.03
N GLU A 127 13.79 8.66 -5.79
CA GLU A 127 14.66 9.18 -4.74
C GLU A 127 13.98 9.18 -3.38
N GLU A 128 12.67 9.46 -3.34
CA GLU A 128 11.91 9.52 -2.09
C GLU A 128 10.66 8.64 -2.15
N LEU A 129 10.62 7.64 -1.27
CA LEU A 129 9.50 6.74 -1.11
C LEU A 129 9.02 6.73 0.33
N PHE A 130 7.70 6.66 0.51
CA PHE A 130 7.06 6.38 1.79
C PHE A 130 6.32 5.06 1.66
N LEU A 131 6.75 4.06 2.40
CA LEU A 131 6.20 2.71 2.33
C LEU A 131 5.56 2.31 3.64
N GLY A 132 4.30 1.89 3.60
CA GLY A 132 3.60 1.32 4.75
C GLY A 132 3.86 -0.18 4.85
N VAL A 133 4.48 -0.63 5.92
CA VAL A 133 4.85 -2.04 6.12
C VAL A 133 4.45 -2.49 7.53
N ARG A 134 3.72 -3.60 7.63
CA ARG A 134 3.40 -4.20 8.92
C ARG A 134 4.67 -4.57 9.68
N TYR A 135 4.72 -4.28 10.98
CA TYR A 135 5.90 -4.53 11.82
C TYR A 135 6.40 -5.97 11.73
N SER A 136 5.50 -6.94 11.70
CA SER A 136 5.88 -8.36 11.62
C SER A 136 6.61 -8.75 10.33
N LEU A 137 6.53 -7.93 9.28
CA LEU A 137 7.16 -8.17 7.98
C LEU A 137 8.33 -7.22 7.70
N LEU A 138 8.62 -6.32 8.63
CA LEU A 138 9.62 -5.27 8.43
C LEU A 138 11.01 -5.83 8.10
N GLU A 139 11.50 -6.77 8.89
CA GLU A 139 12.84 -7.34 8.69
C GLU A 139 12.95 -8.04 7.33
N ASP A 140 11.98 -8.89 6.99
CA ASP A 140 11.97 -9.60 5.72
C ASP A 140 11.87 -8.65 4.52
N MET A 141 11.05 -7.61 4.64
CA MET A 141 10.92 -6.58 3.62
C MET A 141 12.23 -5.83 3.39
N ILE A 142 12.90 -5.43 4.44
CA ILE A 142 14.20 -4.73 4.35
C ILE A 142 15.23 -5.62 3.65
N LYS A 143 15.35 -6.88 4.08
CA LYS A 143 16.29 -7.84 3.48
C LYS A 143 16.02 -8.06 2.00
N LYS A 144 14.75 -8.12 1.61
CA LYS A 144 14.37 -8.44 0.24
C LYS A 144 14.52 -7.25 -0.71
N TYR A 145 14.13 -6.05 -0.30
CA TYR A 145 13.95 -4.93 -1.21
C TYR A 145 14.95 -3.80 -1.04
N ILE A 146 15.42 -3.54 0.18
CA ILE A 146 16.16 -2.31 0.44
C ILE A 146 17.65 -2.45 0.11
N ASN A 147 18.23 -3.62 0.35
CA ASN A 147 19.67 -3.87 0.12
C ASN A 147 20.55 -2.79 0.75
N ASN A 148 21.33 -2.06 -0.08
CA ASN A 148 22.25 -1.01 0.37
C ASN A 148 21.67 0.40 0.19
N LYS A 149 20.36 0.52 -0.06
CA LYS A 149 19.72 1.83 -0.21
C LYS A 149 19.61 2.54 1.13
N GLU A 150 19.73 3.85 1.10
CA GLU A 150 19.50 4.68 2.28
C GLU A 150 18.04 4.60 2.71
N MET A 151 17.79 4.31 3.97
CA MET A 151 16.44 4.19 4.51
C MET A 151 16.32 4.76 5.91
N ARG A 152 15.09 5.06 6.29
CA ARG A 152 14.70 5.45 7.63
C ARG A 152 13.45 4.69 8.02
N VAL A 153 13.42 4.15 9.23
CA VAL A 153 12.25 3.45 9.77
C VAL A 153 11.55 4.34 10.79
N ILE A 154 10.26 4.54 10.63
CA ILE A 154 9.43 5.31 11.54
C ILE A 154 8.37 4.35 12.09
N THR A 155 8.40 4.11 13.39
CA THR A 155 7.44 3.25 14.09
C THR A 155 6.30 4.11 14.66
N VAL A 156 5.09 3.74 14.32
CA VAL A 156 3.89 4.40 14.82
C VAL A 156 3.10 3.54 15.80
#